data_c2492f87556d285917687e5df7ee8f78
#
_entry.id   c2492f87556d285917687e5df7ee8f78
#
_cell.length_a   1.000
_cell.length_b   1.000
_cell.length_c   1.000
_cell.angle_alpha   90.00
_cell.angle_beta   90.00
_cell.angle_gamma   90.00
#
_symmetry.space_group_name_H-M   'P 1'
#
loop_
_entity.id
_entity.type
_entity.pdbx_description
1 polymer ?
#
loop_
_entity_poly.entity_id
_entity_poly.type
_entity_poly.pdbx_seq_one_letter_code
_entity_poly.pdbx_strand_id
1 'polypeptide(L)'
;MNRYYWTILASLSLVAASCGKTEPESATALPEGKYPLKLTAEMTQPPTRSGGKDAWAGGEEIGVSMDGLLSPRKFVIEPGGSAKPIDAANAIWWKNADEARVTAWYPDIVNPALDISDQSGGYADFDLVWATAVGRYDRDIVLQFTHRMAKIEFSLAAGDGITEEELASASVKVLGDDEAYFSIGMIGAADKSDGEIAPYYDSATKKFEAVVVPQDMTGKPLIRIGLGGKTFAYTPETQSKGKLDAGTCHSYAITVKANGLEVETPWGYDWSDGGEENVTPKQVQLFKADELKIGDYFYSDGTWSDGGLRKRYEDGSMVTADPKPAPEEGKTVVGIVFQTDPSRIGAKEKKKLGAGNVHGLVMGVKNAATKQGWGPNEDEGLKKCKTKADSYNDISGYGNCEQIRSNRGNFDNYPAFKAADDYNKTCPVPATTTGWYLPASGQWWDILQNLGGCPAFAKQDEQTSSEDGSCDWYDQGNMLAALNAWMVHIADGNKDTFRHADSFWSSSEATGYLPAQEWTVWFNTGMPWGQVSSFRIRKDLGNYVRPVLAF
;
A
#
# COMPACT_ATOMS: atom_id res chain seq x y z
N MET A 1 -66.48 -6.61 0.48
CA MET A 1 -67.50 -6.63 1.56
C MET A 1 -66.86 -6.16 2.85
N ASN A 2 -67.51 -5.16 3.46
CA ASN A 2 -67.38 -4.62 4.84
C ASN A 2 -65.98 -4.06 5.26
N ARG A 3 -65.72 -2.75 5.27
CA ARG A 3 -66.23 -1.62 6.05
C ARG A 3 -66.34 -1.88 7.58
N TYR A 4 -65.46 -1.25 8.39
CA TYR A 4 -65.83 -0.65 9.67
C TYR A 4 -65.01 0.63 9.93
N TYR A 5 -65.73 1.77 9.99
CA TYR A 5 -65.31 3.06 10.53
C TYR A 5 -65.39 3.02 12.06
N TRP A 6 -64.44 3.64 12.75
CA TRP A 6 -64.68 4.17 14.08
C TRP A 6 -64.14 5.60 14.18
N THR A 7 -65.09 6.52 14.25
CA THR A 7 -64.98 7.91 14.65
C THR A 7 -64.78 8.01 16.16
N ILE A 8 -63.81 8.77 16.62
CA ILE A 8 -63.78 9.28 18.01
C ILE A 8 -63.57 10.79 17.99
N LEU A 9 -64.44 11.42 18.73
CA LEU A 9 -64.70 12.84 18.92
C LEU A 9 -63.48 13.64 19.36
N ALA A 10 -63.46 14.88 18.85
CA ALA A 10 -62.59 15.96 19.28
C ALA A 10 -62.96 16.44 20.71
N SER A 11 -61.97 16.65 21.52
CA SER A 11 -62.02 17.59 22.67
C SER A 11 -60.99 18.70 22.43
N LEU A 12 -61.55 19.86 22.13
CA LEU A 12 -60.86 21.11 21.92
C LEU A 12 -60.40 21.65 23.28
N SER A 13 -59.09 21.56 23.57
CA SER A 13 -58.47 22.31 24.66
C SER A 13 -57.67 23.45 24.03
N LEU A 14 -58.16 24.64 24.13
CA LEU A 14 -57.40 25.87 23.85
C LEU A 14 -56.25 25.96 24.85
N VAL A 15 -55.06 25.65 24.42
CA VAL A 15 -53.83 26.10 25.06
C VAL A 15 -53.37 27.33 24.28
N ALA A 16 -53.40 28.48 24.94
CA ALA A 16 -52.81 29.71 24.43
C ALA A 16 -51.31 29.47 24.18
N ALA A 17 -50.96 29.24 22.93
CA ALA A 17 -49.56 29.25 22.53
C ALA A 17 -49.06 30.70 22.59
N SER A 18 -48.35 31.02 23.65
CA SER A 18 -47.42 32.13 23.68
C SER A 18 -46.45 31.92 22.50
N CYS A 19 -46.53 32.74 21.47
CA CYS A 19 -45.46 32.90 20.49
C CYS A 19 -44.24 33.46 21.22
N GLY A 20 -43.44 32.56 21.76
CA GLY A 20 -42.03 32.84 21.99
C GLY A 20 -41.38 33.01 20.61
N LYS A 21 -41.14 34.25 20.20
CA LYS A 21 -40.11 34.52 19.20
C LYS A 21 -38.86 33.86 19.74
N THR A 22 -38.40 32.80 19.09
CA THR A 22 -37.00 32.38 19.17
C THR A 22 -36.24 33.56 18.56
N GLU A 23 -35.77 34.45 19.41
CA GLU A 23 -34.72 35.37 19.01
C GLU A 23 -33.57 34.48 18.52
N PRO A 24 -32.91 34.80 17.36
CA PRO A 24 -31.69 34.13 17.00
C PRO A 24 -30.72 34.27 18.19
N GLU A 25 -30.07 33.17 18.60
CA GLU A 25 -29.08 33.20 19.67
C GLU A 25 -28.22 34.43 19.49
N SER A 26 -28.27 35.36 20.47
CA SER A 26 -27.56 36.63 20.37
C SER A 26 -26.08 36.32 20.33
N ALA A 27 -25.41 36.69 19.21
CA ALA A 27 -23.98 36.57 19.06
C ALA A 27 -23.28 37.10 20.33
N THR A 28 -22.34 36.31 20.88
CA THR A 28 -21.63 36.65 22.10
C THR A 28 -20.83 37.93 21.88
N ALA A 29 -21.08 38.98 22.65
CA ALA A 29 -20.40 40.27 22.48
C ALA A 29 -18.89 40.14 22.71
N LEU A 30 -18.12 40.81 21.86
CA LEU A 30 -16.69 40.95 22.08
C LEU A 30 -16.39 41.81 23.31
N PRO A 31 -15.31 41.53 24.05
CA PRO A 31 -14.78 42.49 25.02
C PRO A 31 -14.46 43.84 24.35
N GLU A 32 -14.33 44.91 25.15
CA GLU A 32 -13.96 46.21 24.59
C GLU A 32 -12.63 46.16 23.84
N GLY A 33 -12.63 46.55 22.55
CA GLY A 33 -11.48 46.56 21.69
C GLY A 33 -11.78 46.17 20.23
N LYS A 34 -10.74 46.17 19.41
CA LYS A 34 -10.75 45.68 18.03
C LYS A 34 -9.87 44.44 17.91
N TYR A 35 -10.41 43.40 17.40
CA TYR A 35 -9.76 42.09 17.30
C TYR A 35 -9.54 41.72 15.83
N PRO A 36 -8.30 41.92 15.29
CA PRO A 36 -7.97 41.49 13.95
C PRO A 36 -7.84 39.95 13.90
N LEU A 37 -8.17 39.38 12.76
CA LEU A 37 -7.85 37.97 12.47
C LEU A 37 -6.35 37.82 12.37
N LYS A 38 -5.79 36.89 13.13
CA LYS A 38 -4.36 36.51 13.11
C LYS A 38 -4.25 35.08 12.61
N LEU A 39 -3.41 34.88 11.60
CA LEU A 39 -3.25 33.60 10.91
C LEU A 39 -1.78 33.19 10.88
N THR A 40 -1.57 31.90 11.04
CA THR A 40 -0.31 31.22 10.68
C THR A 40 -0.63 30.16 9.64
N ALA A 41 0.08 30.19 8.52
CA ALA A 41 -0.05 29.22 7.45
C ALA A 41 1.08 28.19 7.59
N GLU A 42 0.71 26.92 7.66
CA GLU A 42 1.64 25.79 7.70
C GLU A 42 1.27 24.81 6.58
N MET A 43 2.27 24.22 5.94
CA MET A 43 2.05 23.08 5.05
C MET A 43 1.94 21.81 5.90
N THR A 44 1.07 20.89 5.52
CA THR A 44 0.75 19.71 6.34
C THR A 44 1.92 18.74 6.47
N GLN A 45 2.99 18.90 5.67
CA GLN A 45 4.20 18.06 5.75
C GLN A 45 5.48 18.79 5.34
N PRO A 46 6.67 18.27 5.77
CA PRO A 46 7.96 18.88 5.47
C PRO A 46 8.33 18.80 3.99
N PRO A 47 9.21 19.71 3.52
CA PRO A 47 9.57 19.82 2.12
C PRO A 47 10.33 18.58 1.64
N THR A 48 9.80 17.88 0.65
CA THR A 48 10.51 16.84 -0.06
C THR A 48 10.56 17.14 -1.55
N ARG A 49 11.66 17.72 -1.96
CA ARG A 49 12.15 17.95 -3.33
C ARG A 49 11.81 19.29 -3.96
N SER A 50 12.79 19.78 -4.75
CA SER A 50 12.76 21.01 -5.51
C SER A 50 11.58 21.07 -6.49
N GLY A 51 10.81 22.14 -6.43
CA GLY A 51 9.87 22.53 -7.47
C GLY A 51 8.39 22.65 -7.06
N GLY A 52 7.96 22.09 -5.93
CA GLY A 52 6.57 22.18 -5.43
C GLY A 52 6.37 23.23 -4.35
N LYS A 53 5.10 23.45 -3.95
CA LYS A 53 4.71 24.35 -2.85
C LYS A 53 4.78 23.61 -1.51
N ASP A 54 5.90 23.01 -1.20
CA ASP A 54 6.11 22.22 0.01
C ASP A 54 6.38 23.07 1.26
N ALA A 55 6.69 24.36 1.06
CA ALA A 55 6.92 25.32 2.13
C ALA A 55 6.59 26.75 1.67
N TRP A 56 6.30 27.62 2.62
CA TRP A 56 6.11 29.03 2.37
C TRP A 56 7.48 29.73 2.33
N ALA A 57 7.82 30.31 1.19
CA ALA A 57 9.05 31.09 1.02
C ALA A 57 8.92 32.51 1.59
N GLY A 58 7.70 33.00 1.66
CA GLY A 58 7.35 34.38 2.01
C GLY A 58 7.14 35.26 0.78
N GLY A 59 6.06 36.01 0.81
CA GLY A 59 5.59 36.85 -0.28
C GLY A 59 4.42 36.25 -1.07
N GLU A 60 4.00 35.03 -0.76
CA GLU A 60 2.85 34.40 -1.41
C GLU A 60 1.53 35.07 -1.00
N GLU A 61 0.71 35.38 -1.99
CA GLU A 61 -0.62 35.92 -1.78
C GLU A 61 -1.65 34.78 -1.71
N ILE A 62 -2.41 34.75 -0.63
CA ILE A 62 -3.48 33.77 -0.36
C ILE A 62 -4.84 34.45 -0.28
N GLY A 63 -5.87 33.78 -0.78
CA GLY A 63 -7.26 34.15 -0.52
C GLY A 63 -7.68 33.65 0.86
N VAL A 64 -8.33 34.52 1.65
CA VAL A 64 -8.85 34.19 2.99
C VAL A 64 -10.32 34.55 3.09
N SER A 65 -11.14 33.60 3.53
CA SER A 65 -12.55 33.78 3.83
C SER A 65 -12.82 33.42 5.29
N MET A 66 -13.80 34.08 5.90
CA MET A 66 -14.28 33.76 7.24
C MET A 66 -15.82 33.79 7.24
N ASP A 67 -16.45 32.96 8.06
CA ASP A 67 -17.90 32.92 8.19
C ASP A 67 -18.45 34.32 8.42
N GLY A 68 -19.51 34.66 7.67
CA GLY A 68 -20.13 35.99 7.70
C GLY A 68 -19.42 37.08 6.87
N LEU A 69 -18.38 36.75 6.10
CA LEU A 69 -17.81 37.62 5.06
C LEU A 69 -18.56 37.46 3.74
N LEU A 70 -18.83 38.57 3.06
CA LEU A 70 -19.48 38.56 1.74
C LEU A 70 -18.53 38.23 0.60
N SER A 71 -17.22 38.44 0.79
CA SER A 71 -16.19 38.18 -0.22
C SER A 71 -14.85 37.88 0.48
N PRO A 72 -14.02 37.04 -0.13
CA PRO A 72 -12.68 36.77 0.36
C PRO A 72 -11.81 38.02 0.47
N ARG A 73 -10.74 37.95 1.23
CA ARG A 73 -9.72 38.96 1.43
C ARG A 73 -8.37 38.41 1.04
N LYS A 74 -7.46 39.26 0.62
CA LYS A 74 -6.09 38.89 0.25
C LYS A 74 -5.15 39.06 1.42
N PHE A 75 -4.39 38.05 1.68
CA PHE A 75 -3.33 38.03 2.68
C PHE A 75 -2.01 37.68 2.02
N VAL A 76 -0.90 38.15 2.55
CA VAL A 76 0.45 37.74 2.16
C VAL A 76 1.07 36.93 3.28
N ILE A 77 1.72 35.83 2.93
CA ILE A 77 2.47 35.03 3.88
C ILE A 77 3.88 35.61 4.03
N GLU A 78 4.31 35.81 5.27
CA GLU A 78 5.66 36.24 5.62
C GLU A 78 6.59 35.03 5.81
N PRO A 79 7.92 35.21 5.69
CA PRO A 79 8.85 34.19 6.10
C PRO A 79 8.56 33.71 7.52
N GLY A 80 8.40 32.38 7.71
CA GLY A 80 7.99 31.80 8.99
C GLY A 80 6.47 31.56 9.14
N GLY A 81 5.68 31.78 8.07
CA GLY A 81 4.29 31.32 7.99
C GLY A 81 3.23 32.30 8.53
N SER A 82 3.61 33.41 9.17
CA SER A 82 2.63 34.43 9.59
C SER A 82 1.94 35.04 8.36
N ALA A 83 0.61 35.08 8.33
CA ALA A 83 -0.12 35.69 7.24
C ALA A 83 -0.76 37.02 7.65
N LYS A 84 -0.55 38.06 6.85
CA LYS A 84 -1.05 39.42 7.09
C LYS A 84 -1.90 39.90 5.91
N PRO A 85 -2.94 40.74 6.14
CA PRO A 85 -3.66 41.37 5.04
C PRO A 85 -2.69 42.21 4.19
N ILE A 86 -2.83 42.16 2.86
CA ILE A 86 -1.95 42.92 1.94
C ILE A 86 -2.08 44.44 2.12
N ASP A 87 -3.22 44.88 2.60
CA ASP A 87 -3.53 46.28 2.94
C ASP A 87 -4.67 46.37 3.97
N ALA A 88 -4.99 47.59 4.40
CA ALA A 88 -6.04 47.84 5.39
C ALA A 88 -7.46 47.44 4.91
N ALA A 89 -7.72 47.47 3.60
CA ALA A 89 -9.03 47.08 3.04
C ALA A 89 -9.24 45.55 3.08
N ASN A 90 -8.17 44.80 3.14
CA ASN A 90 -8.17 43.35 3.24
C ASN A 90 -8.18 42.82 4.69
N ALA A 91 -8.07 43.72 5.68
CA ALA A 91 -8.10 43.31 7.09
C ALA A 91 -9.46 42.70 7.46
N ILE A 92 -9.44 41.55 8.12
CA ILE A 92 -10.59 40.85 8.65
C ILE A 92 -10.65 41.10 10.16
N TRP A 93 -11.82 41.44 10.67
CA TRP A 93 -12.05 41.75 12.08
C TRP A 93 -13.13 40.82 12.62
N TRP A 94 -12.94 40.31 13.82
CA TRP A 94 -13.95 39.58 14.54
C TRP A 94 -15.13 40.51 14.88
N LYS A 95 -16.34 40.01 14.67
CA LYS A 95 -17.59 40.74 14.92
C LYS A 95 -18.24 40.39 16.25
N ASN A 96 -17.97 39.20 16.74
CA ASN A 96 -18.49 38.65 17.99
C ASN A 96 -17.45 37.66 18.57
N ALA A 97 -17.73 37.11 19.75
CA ALA A 97 -16.87 36.16 20.45
C ALA A 97 -17.14 34.69 20.10
N ASP A 98 -18.06 34.45 19.14
CA ASP A 98 -18.40 33.10 18.71
C ASP A 98 -17.28 32.51 17.86
N GLU A 99 -17.26 31.18 17.75
CA GLU A 99 -16.36 30.50 16.85
C GLU A 99 -16.75 30.77 15.39
N ALA A 100 -15.77 30.97 14.53
CA ALA A 100 -15.96 31.11 13.09
C ALA A 100 -14.98 30.21 12.33
N ARG A 101 -15.42 29.68 11.21
CA ARG A 101 -14.58 28.95 10.28
C ARG A 101 -13.82 29.95 9.43
N VAL A 102 -12.52 29.75 9.35
CA VAL A 102 -11.62 30.45 8.44
C VAL A 102 -11.13 29.47 7.40
N THR A 103 -11.23 29.85 6.14
CA THR A 103 -10.77 29.07 4.99
C THR A 103 -9.78 29.89 4.20
N ALA A 104 -8.68 29.30 3.78
CA ALA A 104 -7.69 29.95 2.93
C ALA A 104 -7.21 29.02 1.81
N TRP A 105 -6.71 29.62 0.73
CA TRP A 105 -6.22 28.90 -0.45
C TRP A 105 -5.11 29.67 -1.16
N TYR A 106 -4.27 28.94 -1.86
CA TYR A 106 -3.22 29.46 -2.74
C TYR A 106 -3.27 28.71 -4.08
N PRO A 107 -2.96 29.36 -5.20
CA PRO A 107 -2.79 30.81 -5.36
C PRO A 107 -4.13 31.56 -5.17
N ASP A 108 -4.05 32.88 -4.91
CA ASP A 108 -5.25 33.73 -4.85
C ASP A 108 -5.81 33.95 -6.26
N ILE A 109 -6.62 33.01 -6.71
CA ILE A 109 -7.20 32.99 -8.05
C ILE A 109 -8.42 33.91 -8.08
N VAL A 110 -8.34 34.97 -8.86
CA VAL A 110 -9.45 35.89 -9.11
C VAL A 110 -10.39 35.34 -10.20
N ASN A 111 -9.84 34.59 -11.14
CA ASN A 111 -10.61 33.91 -12.18
C ASN A 111 -10.87 32.45 -11.75
N PRO A 112 -12.10 31.92 -11.87
CA PRO A 112 -12.38 30.53 -11.48
C PRO A 112 -11.59 29.50 -12.30
N ALA A 113 -11.04 29.84 -13.47
CA ALA A 113 -10.26 28.95 -14.31
C ALA A 113 -8.78 29.29 -14.23
N LEU A 114 -7.94 28.29 -13.98
CA LEU A 114 -6.48 28.33 -14.03
C LEU A 114 -5.99 27.48 -15.20
N ASP A 115 -5.33 28.11 -16.17
CA ASP A 115 -4.64 27.42 -17.25
C ASP A 115 -3.34 26.80 -16.68
N ILE A 116 -3.22 25.48 -16.76
CA ILE A 116 -2.08 24.70 -16.28
C ILE A 116 -1.29 24.05 -17.41
N SER A 117 -1.54 24.47 -18.66
CA SER A 117 -0.98 23.84 -19.86
C SER A 117 0.53 24.01 -20.03
N ASP A 118 1.12 25.08 -19.48
CA ASP A 118 2.57 25.31 -19.56
C ASP A 118 3.20 25.42 -18.16
N GLN A 119 3.78 24.33 -17.72
CA GLN A 119 4.53 24.24 -16.47
C GLN A 119 6.04 24.09 -16.69
N SER A 120 6.53 24.35 -17.91
CA SER A 120 7.95 24.17 -18.27
C SER A 120 8.91 25.04 -17.46
N GLY A 121 8.44 26.16 -16.92
CA GLY A 121 9.19 27.05 -16.02
C GLY A 121 9.16 26.67 -14.54
N GLY A 122 8.35 25.68 -14.18
CA GLY A 122 8.08 25.25 -12.80
C GLY A 122 6.57 25.07 -12.57
N TYR A 123 6.18 24.23 -11.64
CA TYR A 123 4.78 23.91 -11.37
C TYR A 123 4.24 24.49 -10.04
N ALA A 124 5.08 25.15 -9.26
CA ALA A 124 4.69 25.65 -7.92
C ALA A 124 3.52 26.65 -7.94
N ASP A 125 3.43 27.46 -8.99
CA ASP A 125 2.36 28.46 -9.13
C ASP A 125 1.02 27.85 -9.59
N PHE A 126 1.03 26.61 -10.02
CA PHE A 126 -0.15 25.83 -10.42
C PHE A 126 -0.62 24.86 -9.33
N ASP A 127 0.15 24.74 -8.24
CA ASP A 127 -0.15 23.81 -7.15
C ASP A 127 -1.15 24.44 -6.19
N LEU A 128 -2.42 24.06 -6.36
CA LEU A 128 -3.51 24.55 -5.54
C LEU A 128 -3.47 23.90 -4.16
N VAL A 129 -3.28 24.71 -3.12
CA VAL A 129 -3.34 24.26 -1.73
C VAL A 129 -4.47 24.98 -0.97
N TRP A 130 -5.05 24.28 -0.02
CA TRP A 130 -6.23 24.75 0.72
C TRP A 130 -6.17 24.34 2.18
N ALA A 131 -6.70 25.21 3.06
CA ALA A 131 -6.80 24.97 4.50
C ALA A 131 -8.11 25.50 5.07
N THR A 132 -8.59 24.86 6.14
CA THR A 132 -9.69 25.38 6.96
C THR A 132 -9.43 25.12 8.43
N ALA A 133 -9.82 26.05 9.28
CA ALA A 133 -9.78 25.89 10.71
C ALA A 133 -10.95 26.66 11.36
N VAL A 134 -11.34 26.23 12.55
CA VAL A 134 -12.30 26.96 13.39
C VAL A 134 -11.53 27.63 14.50
N GLY A 135 -11.81 28.91 14.74
CA GLY A 135 -11.13 29.67 15.77
C GLY A 135 -11.95 30.79 16.37
N ARG A 136 -11.35 31.53 17.29
CA ARG A 136 -11.96 32.63 18.06
C ARG A 136 -11.04 33.83 18.07
N TYR A 137 -11.63 34.99 18.41
CA TYR A 137 -10.97 36.30 18.46
C TYR A 137 -9.73 36.38 19.37
N ASP A 138 -9.64 35.49 20.37
CA ASP A 138 -8.64 35.49 21.44
C ASP A 138 -7.44 34.54 21.16
N ARG A 139 -7.39 33.93 19.97
CA ARG A 139 -6.35 32.99 19.58
C ARG A 139 -5.85 33.25 18.17
N ASP A 140 -4.59 32.95 17.94
CA ASP A 140 -4.05 32.85 16.59
C ASP A 140 -4.56 31.54 15.94
N ILE A 141 -4.96 31.61 14.67
CA ILE A 141 -5.47 30.46 13.94
C ILE A 141 -4.35 29.90 13.09
N VAL A 142 -4.04 28.61 13.30
CA VAL A 142 -3.12 27.86 12.46
C VAL A 142 -3.90 27.17 11.35
N LEU A 143 -3.56 27.47 10.10
CA LEU A 143 -4.12 26.90 8.91
C LEU A 143 -3.15 25.86 8.33
N GLN A 144 -3.54 24.58 8.37
CA GLN A 144 -2.80 23.48 7.80
C GLN A 144 -3.20 23.29 6.33
N PHE A 145 -2.32 23.70 5.41
CA PHE A 145 -2.60 23.61 3.99
C PHE A 145 -2.31 22.22 3.46
N THR A 146 -3.19 21.72 2.59
CA THR A 146 -3.07 20.46 1.88
C THR A 146 -3.15 20.67 0.39
N HIS A 147 -2.43 19.87 -0.39
CA HIS A 147 -2.49 19.88 -1.84
C HIS A 147 -3.86 19.43 -2.37
N ARG A 148 -4.36 20.13 -3.37
CA ARG A 148 -5.66 19.84 -4.02
C ARG A 148 -5.48 19.33 -5.45
N MET A 149 -4.29 19.46 -6.01
CA MET A 149 -3.90 18.86 -7.29
C MET A 149 -3.33 17.46 -7.05
N ALA A 150 -3.21 16.66 -8.10
CA ALA A 150 -2.35 15.49 -8.13
C ALA A 150 -1.00 15.89 -8.76
N LYS A 151 0.07 15.20 -8.40
CA LYS A 151 1.39 15.38 -9.01
C LYS A 151 1.75 14.17 -9.84
N ILE A 152 2.35 14.41 -11.00
CA ILE A 152 2.99 13.39 -11.84
C ILE A 152 4.47 13.71 -11.92
N GLU A 153 5.31 12.71 -11.67
CA GLU A 153 6.74 12.76 -11.93
C GLU A 153 7.18 11.54 -12.75
N PHE A 154 8.09 11.71 -13.68
CA PHE A 154 8.62 10.59 -14.44
C PHE A 154 10.01 10.85 -14.99
N SER A 155 10.77 9.77 -15.17
CA SER A 155 12.07 9.77 -15.82
C SER A 155 12.00 9.03 -17.15
N LEU A 156 12.85 9.42 -18.11
CA LEU A 156 13.04 8.73 -19.36
C LEU A 156 14.40 8.04 -19.38
N ALA A 157 14.46 6.82 -19.91
CA ALA A 157 15.68 6.07 -20.17
C ALA A 157 15.68 5.56 -21.62
N ALA A 158 16.84 5.54 -22.25
CA ALA A 158 17.01 4.96 -23.57
C ALA A 158 17.01 3.42 -23.47
N GLY A 159 16.19 2.78 -24.28
CA GLY A 159 16.11 1.33 -24.43
C GLY A 159 16.58 0.87 -25.81
N ASP A 160 16.25 -0.37 -26.17
CA ASP A 160 16.70 -0.98 -27.41
C ASP A 160 16.37 -0.15 -28.64
N GLY A 161 17.43 0.24 -29.39
CA GLY A 161 17.34 0.98 -30.64
C GLY A 161 17.13 2.49 -30.49
N ILE A 162 17.31 3.05 -29.28
CA ILE A 162 17.31 4.49 -28.99
C ILE A 162 18.62 4.84 -28.28
N THR A 163 19.24 5.95 -28.68
CA THR A 163 20.42 6.50 -28.00
C THR A 163 20.04 7.58 -26.99
N GLU A 164 20.93 7.87 -26.02
CA GLU A 164 20.71 8.96 -25.05
C GLU A 164 20.65 10.33 -25.74
N GLU A 165 21.41 10.54 -26.83
CA GLU A 165 21.37 11.78 -27.59
C GLU A 165 20.02 11.95 -28.30
N GLU A 166 19.46 10.87 -28.86
CA GLU A 166 18.11 10.91 -29.45
C GLU A 166 17.09 11.21 -28.37
N LEU A 167 17.16 10.49 -27.21
CA LEU A 167 16.23 10.68 -26.11
C LEU A 167 16.25 12.11 -25.55
N ALA A 168 17.42 12.74 -25.49
CA ALA A 168 17.57 14.13 -25.06
C ALA A 168 16.82 15.13 -25.96
N SER A 169 16.48 14.75 -27.20
CA SER A 169 15.69 15.56 -28.14
C SER A 169 14.18 15.30 -28.08
N ALA A 170 13.74 14.42 -27.18
CA ALA A 170 12.33 14.04 -27.09
C ALA A 170 11.44 15.21 -26.64
N SER A 171 10.30 15.36 -27.29
CA SER A 171 9.23 16.23 -26.83
C SER A 171 8.33 15.44 -25.87
N VAL A 172 7.97 16.05 -24.75
CA VAL A 172 7.19 15.36 -23.71
C VAL A 172 5.96 16.18 -23.35
N LYS A 173 4.82 15.51 -23.21
CA LYS A 173 3.56 16.09 -22.75
C LYS A 173 2.88 15.17 -21.75
N VAL A 174 2.29 15.75 -20.71
CA VAL A 174 1.30 15.09 -19.86
C VAL A 174 -0.08 15.40 -20.44
N LEU A 175 -0.93 14.39 -20.54
CA LEU A 175 -2.26 14.50 -21.16
C LEU A 175 -3.34 14.46 -20.10
N GLY A 176 -4.47 15.11 -20.36
CA GLY A 176 -5.60 15.23 -19.46
C GLY A 176 -6.15 16.65 -19.46
N ASP A 177 -6.87 17.02 -18.41
CA ASP A 177 -7.37 18.39 -18.26
C ASP A 177 -6.21 19.38 -18.08
N ASP A 178 -6.11 20.37 -18.97
CA ASP A 178 -5.11 21.43 -18.94
C ASP A 178 -5.63 22.75 -18.34
N GLU A 179 -6.86 22.72 -17.80
CA GLU A 179 -7.51 23.84 -17.13
C GLU A 179 -8.17 23.37 -15.82
N ALA A 180 -7.81 24.00 -14.71
CA ALA A 180 -8.38 23.71 -13.39
C ALA A 180 -9.44 24.76 -13.03
N TYR A 181 -10.63 24.33 -12.63
CA TYR A 181 -11.66 25.19 -12.04
C TYR A 181 -11.58 25.17 -10.53
N PHE A 182 -11.46 26.34 -9.93
CA PHE A 182 -11.38 26.49 -8.49
C PHE A 182 -12.54 27.31 -7.95
N SER A 183 -13.25 26.78 -6.96
CA SER A 183 -14.29 27.50 -6.24
C SER A 183 -14.25 27.15 -4.76
N ILE A 184 -13.79 28.08 -3.93
CA ILE A 184 -13.77 28.01 -2.45
C ILE A 184 -13.37 26.61 -1.93
N GLY A 185 -12.18 26.15 -2.31
CA GLY A 185 -11.62 24.88 -1.84
C GLY A 185 -12.05 23.63 -2.61
N MET A 186 -12.90 23.74 -3.63
CA MET A 186 -13.22 22.65 -4.55
C MET A 186 -12.48 22.86 -5.86
N ILE A 187 -11.87 21.79 -6.36
CA ILE A 187 -11.25 21.74 -7.69
C ILE A 187 -12.13 20.88 -8.58
N GLY A 188 -12.41 21.38 -9.77
CA GLY A 188 -13.08 20.66 -10.84
C GLY A 188 -12.26 20.68 -12.10
N ALA A 189 -12.41 19.64 -12.90
CA ALA A 189 -11.88 19.55 -14.25
C ALA A 189 -12.76 20.32 -15.23
N ALA A 190 -12.16 20.82 -16.31
CA ALA A 190 -12.89 21.45 -17.41
C ALA A 190 -13.64 20.43 -18.29
N ASP A 191 -13.49 19.14 -18.00
CA ASP A 191 -14.02 18.02 -18.79
C ASP A 191 -13.45 17.99 -20.24
N LYS A 192 -12.25 18.54 -20.38
CA LYS A 192 -11.47 18.50 -21.63
C LYS A 192 -10.47 17.35 -21.57
N SER A 193 -10.89 16.17 -22.00
CA SER A 193 -10.06 14.96 -21.95
C SER A 193 -8.87 14.93 -22.92
N ASP A 194 -8.63 15.99 -23.68
CA ASP A 194 -7.61 16.11 -24.75
C ASP A 194 -6.62 17.26 -24.52
N GLY A 195 -6.58 17.86 -23.35
CA GLY A 195 -5.61 18.89 -22.99
C GLY A 195 -4.18 18.34 -22.92
N GLU A 196 -3.21 19.25 -23.08
CA GLU A 196 -1.79 18.95 -23.10
C GLU A 196 -1.02 19.85 -22.14
N ILE A 197 -0.29 19.26 -21.21
CA ILE A 197 0.53 19.98 -20.24
C ILE A 197 2.00 19.79 -20.62
N ALA A 198 2.74 20.90 -20.73
CA ALA A 198 4.19 20.87 -20.83
C ALA A 198 4.79 20.76 -19.43
N PRO A 199 5.39 19.62 -19.05
CA PRO A 199 5.92 19.41 -17.71
C PRO A 199 7.21 20.22 -17.49
N TYR A 200 7.52 20.52 -16.23
CA TYR A 200 8.82 20.99 -15.79
C TYR A 200 9.86 19.87 -15.89
N TYR A 201 11.06 20.20 -16.37
CA TYR A 201 12.20 19.26 -16.36
C TYR A 201 13.22 19.69 -15.32
N ASP A 202 13.40 18.90 -14.29
CA ASP A 202 14.47 19.08 -13.30
C ASP A 202 15.76 18.41 -13.80
N SER A 203 16.72 19.21 -14.16
CA SER A 203 18.03 18.74 -14.66
C SER A 203 18.90 18.05 -13.58
N ALA A 204 18.65 18.33 -12.29
CA ALA A 204 19.39 17.73 -11.19
C ALA A 204 18.92 16.30 -10.92
N THR A 205 17.63 16.06 -10.94
CA THR A 205 17.03 14.73 -10.75
C THR A 205 16.78 13.99 -12.04
N LYS A 206 16.88 14.66 -13.20
CA LYS A 206 16.54 14.15 -14.54
C LYS A 206 15.09 13.68 -14.64
N LYS A 207 14.18 14.34 -13.91
CA LYS A 207 12.76 14.03 -13.93
C LYS A 207 11.96 15.12 -14.61
N PHE A 208 10.88 14.71 -15.26
CA PHE A 208 9.77 15.57 -15.65
C PHE A 208 8.74 15.58 -14.54
N GLU A 209 8.21 16.75 -14.21
CA GLU A 209 7.25 16.95 -13.14
C GLU A 209 6.11 17.86 -13.58
N ALA A 210 4.89 17.54 -13.21
CA ALA A 210 3.72 18.37 -13.45
C ALA A 210 2.67 18.18 -12.36
N VAL A 211 1.92 19.22 -12.04
CA VAL A 211 0.67 19.11 -11.30
C VAL A 211 -0.50 19.01 -12.28
N VAL A 212 -1.48 18.17 -11.95
CA VAL A 212 -2.62 17.89 -12.81
C VAL A 212 -3.91 17.94 -11.98
N VAL A 213 -5.02 18.25 -12.63
CA VAL A 213 -6.34 18.16 -12.01
C VAL A 213 -6.61 16.70 -11.62
N PRO A 214 -7.13 16.44 -10.40
CA PRO A 214 -7.55 15.09 -10.02
C PRO A 214 -8.55 14.50 -11.02
N GLN A 215 -8.19 13.38 -11.64
CA GLN A 215 -8.96 12.76 -12.73
C GLN A 215 -8.64 11.28 -12.86
N ASP A 216 -9.47 10.52 -13.59
CA ASP A 216 -9.22 9.12 -13.92
C ASP A 216 -8.76 8.97 -15.37
N MET A 217 -7.48 8.67 -15.53
CA MET A 217 -6.82 8.41 -16.81
C MET A 217 -6.70 6.91 -17.13
N THR A 218 -7.38 6.04 -16.38
CA THR A 218 -7.39 4.60 -16.67
C THR A 218 -7.93 4.34 -18.08
N GLY A 219 -7.14 3.64 -18.90
CA GLY A 219 -7.48 3.37 -20.29
C GLY A 219 -7.36 4.56 -21.25
N LYS A 220 -6.87 5.72 -20.77
CA LYS A 220 -6.63 6.92 -21.59
C LYS A 220 -5.12 7.21 -21.67
N PRO A 221 -4.60 7.76 -22.77
CA PRO A 221 -3.20 8.20 -22.84
C PRO A 221 -2.91 9.26 -21.77
N LEU A 222 -1.84 9.05 -20.97
CA LEU A 222 -1.43 9.94 -19.89
C LEU A 222 -0.12 10.69 -20.17
N ILE A 223 0.87 10.02 -20.75
CA ILE A 223 2.16 10.63 -21.08
C ILE A 223 2.44 10.39 -22.56
N ARG A 224 2.73 11.45 -23.29
CA ARG A 224 3.09 11.41 -24.70
C ARG A 224 4.54 11.80 -24.89
N ILE A 225 5.27 11.00 -25.69
CA ILE A 225 6.67 11.21 -26.02
C ILE A 225 6.81 11.24 -27.54
N GLY A 226 7.26 12.36 -28.09
CA GLY A 226 7.61 12.49 -29.52
C GLY A 226 9.12 12.36 -29.70
N LEU A 227 9.57 11.45 -30.55
CA LEU A 227 10.98 11.16 -30.79
C LEU A 227 11.22 10.70 -32.24
N GLY A 228 12.13 11.35 -32.95
CA GLY A 228 12.52 10.95 -34.31
C GLY A 228 11.35 10.85 -35.29
N GLY A 229 10.35 11.74 -35.18
CA GLY A 229 9.13 11.73 -36.00
C GLY A 229 8.11 10.64 -35.62
N LYS A 230 8.37 9.85 -34.58
CA LYS A 230 7.41 8.91 -34.01
C LYS A 230 6.77 9.49 -32.74
N THR A 231 5.57 9.04 -32.44
CA THR A 231 4.85 9.39 -31.20
C THR A 231 4.56 8.13 -30.41
N PHE A 232 4.93 8.15 -29.15
CA PHE A 232 4.64 7.09 -28.20
C PHE A 232 3.71 7.64 -27.12
N ALA A 233 2.79 6.81 -26.61
CA ALA A 233 1.92 7.20 -25.52
C ALA A 233 1.87 6.09 -24.46
N TYR A 234 1.99 6.49 -23.21
CA TYR A 234 1.70 5.60 -22.08
C TYR A 234 0.22 5.73 -21.70
N THR A 235 -0.44 4.60 -21.60
CA THR A 235 -1.85 4.48 -21.17
C THR A 235 -1.91 3.60 -19.92
N PRO A 236 -2.31 4.13 -18.74
CA PRO A 236 -2.47 3.32 -17.54
C PRO A 236 -3.61 2.33 -17.72
N GLU A 237 -3.37 1.04 -17.45
CA GLU A 237 -4.35 -0.02 -17.65
C GLU A 237 -5.25 -0.29 -16.42
N THR A 238 -4.84 0.20 -15.24
CA THR A 238 -5.53 -0.04 -13.97
C THR A 238 -5.77 1.26 -13.21
N GLN A 239 -6.80 1.29 -12.37
CA GLN A 239 -7.10 2.46 -11.53
C GLN A 239 -5.95 2.82 -10.58
N SER A 240 -5.21 1.85 -10.06
CA SER A 240 -4.04 2.12 -9.21
C SER A 240 -2.92 2.89 -9.93
N LYS A 241 -2.90 2.84 -11.26
CA LYS A 241 -1.91 3.52 -12.11
C LYS A 241 -2.44 4.79 -12.77
N GLY A 242 -3.76 4.89 -12.95
CA GLY A 242 -4.39 5.95 -13.76
C GLY A 242 -5.32 6.88 -12.99
N LYS A 243 -5.73 6.52 -11.77
CA LYS A 243 -6.57 7.38 -10.93
C LYS A 243 -5.69 8.37 -10.17
N LEU A 244 -5.74 9.62 -10.59
CA LEU A 244 -4.95 10.72 -10.03
C LEU A 244 -5.80 11.43 -8.97
N ASP A 245 -5.67 11.02 -7.72
CA ASP A 245 -6.41 11.62 -6.61
C ASP A 245 -5.72 12.90 -6.09
N ALA A 246 -6.50 13.81 -5.51
CA ALA A 246 -5.98 15.04 -4.91
C ALA A 246 -4.96 14.75 -3.81
N GLY A 247 -3.84 15.46 -3.79
CA GLY A 247 -2.78 15.30 -2.79
C GLY A 247 -1.94 14.05 -2.99
N THR A 248 -2.05 13.35 -4.13
CA THR A 248 -1.21 12.18 -4.44
C THR A 248 -0.12 12.52 -5.44
N CYS A 249 1.01 11.81 -5.37
CA CYS A 249 2.09 11.87 -6.34
C CYS A 249 2.25 10.53 -7.05
N HIS A 250 2.20 10.56 -8.38
CA HIS A 250 2.37 9.38 -9.24
C HIS A 250 3.72 9.44 -9.93
N SER A 251 4.55 8.43 -9.73
CA SER A 251 5.90 8.34 -10.28
C SER A 251 5.97 7.25 -11.35
N TYR A 252 6.65 7.54 -12.48
CA TYR A 252 6.79 6.60 -13.59
C TYR A 252 8.26 6.57 -14.07
N ALA A 253 8.82 5.37 -14.24
CA ALA A 253 10.08 5.19 -14.94
C ALA A 253 9.78 4.65 -16.35
N ILE A 254 10.11 5.41 -17.38
CA ILE A 254 9.74 5.11 -18.76
C ILE A 254 10.99 4.79 -19.55
N THR A 255 11.09 3.57 -20.07
CA THR A 255 12.12 3.18 -21.04
C THR A 255 11.55 3.31 -22.46
N VAL A 256 12.14 4.18 -23.26
CA VAL A 256 11.74 4.41 -24.66
C VAL A 256 12.52 3.47 -25.55
N LYS A 257 11.82 2.60 -26.29
CA LYS A 257 12.38 1.65 -27.26
C LYS A 257 11.96 2.04 -28.68
N ALA A 258 12.71 1.62 -29.69
CA ALA A 258 12.42 1.93 -31.09
C ALA A 258 11.01 1.49 -31.55
N ASN A 259 10.42 0.52 -30.89
CA ASN A 259 9.12 -0.09 -31.19
C ASN A 259 8.04 0.11 -30.12
N GLY A 260 8.31 0.88 -29.04
CA GLY A 260 7.32 1.09 -27.97
C GLY A 260 7.91 1.66 -26.69
N LEU A 261 7.05 1.77 -25.67
CA LEU A 261 7.42 2.17 -24.32
C LEU A 261 7.38 0.96 -23.40
N GLU A 262 8.33 0.90 -22.49
CA GLU A 262 8.27 0.06 -21.29
C GLU A 262 8.14 0.99 -20.09
N VAL A 263 7.07 0.85 -19.31
CA VAL A 263 6.75 1.78 -18.22
C VAL A 263 6.68 1.02 -16.91
N GLU A 264 7.50 1.45 -15.98
CA GLU A 264 7.43 1.01 -14.59
C GLU A 264 6.71 2.10 -13.79
N THR A 265 5.68 1.69 -13.08
CA THR A 265 4.96 2.57 -12.15
C THR A 265 5.32 2.13 -10.74
N PRO A 266 6.26 2.80 -10.08
CA PRO A 266 6.30 2.75 -8.62
C PRO A 266 4.97 3.30 -8.09
N TRP A 267 4.51 2.79 -6.95
CA TRP A 267 3.23 3.13 -6.35
C TRP A 267 3.01 4.64 -6.23
N GLY A 268 1.76 5.09 -6.46
CA GLY A 268 1.33 6.42 -6.06
C GLY A 268 1.42 6.53 -4.54
N TYR A 269 2.10 7.55 -4.05
CA TYR A 269 2.21 7.85 -2.62
C TYR A 269 1.49 9.17 -2.32
N ASP A 270 1.06 9.33 -1.09
CA ASP A 270 0.46 10.59 -0.65
C ASP A 270 1.52 11.71 -0.78
N TRP A 271 1.19 12.78 -1.46
CA TRP A 271 2.08 13.93 -1.63
C TRP A 271 2.37 14.60 -0.28
N SER A 272 1.41 14.53 0.65
CA SER A 272 1.58 14.99 2.02
C SER A 272 2.46 14.09 2.87
N ASP A 273 2.64 12.80 2.49
CA ASP A 273 3.55 11.85 3.13
C ASP A 273 4.97 11.93 2.58
N GLY A 274 5.43 13.12 2.25
CA GLY A 274 6.82 13.40 1.92
C GLY A 274 7.77 13.02 3.03
N GLY A 275 7.83 11.72 3.36
CA GLY A 275 8.90 11.17 4.15
C GLY A 275 10.21 11.50 3.46
N GLU A 276 11.14 12.18 4.14
CA GLU A 276 12.55 12.11 3.83
C GLU A 276 12.99 10.65 3.95
N GLU A 277 12.61 9.82 3.00
CA GLU A 277 13.53 8.78 2.64
C GLU A 277 14.60 9.46 1.79
N ASN A 278 15.78 9.60 2.36
CA ASN A 278 17.01 9.49 1.59
C ASN A 278 16.82 8.23 0.75
N VAL A 279 16.33 8.40 -0.46
CA VAL A 279 16.26 7.32 -1.43
C VAL A 279 17.70 7.10 -1.87
N THR A 280 18.44 6.41 -1.04
CA THR A 280 19.46 5.51 -1.52
C THR A 280 18.74 4.71 -2.60
N PRO A 281 19.21 4.68 -3.86
CA PRO A 281 18.52 3.95 -4.91
C PRO A 281 18.22 2.57 -4.34
N LYS A 282 16.93 2.22 -4.20
CA LYS A 282 16.51 0.93 -3.62
C LYS A 282 17.26 -0.12 -4.40
N GLN A 283 18.05 -0.94 -3.73
CA GLN A 283 18.75 -2.01 -4.42
C GLN A 283 17.68 -2.89 -5.07
N VAL A 284 17.68 -2.88 -6.38
CA VAL A 284 16.77 -3.71 -7.17
C VAL A 284 17.51 -5.00 -7.49
N GLN A 285 17.03 -6.08 -6.98
CA GLN A 285 17.50 -7.40 -7.41
C GLN A 285 16.76 -7.78 -8.69
N LEU A 286 17.49 -7.92 -9.79
CA LEU A 286 16.98 -8.36 -11.08
C LEU A 286 17.10 -9.88 -11.20
N PHE A 287 16.10 -10.52 -11.80
CA PHE A 287 16.07 -11.97 -12.02
C PHE A 287 15.86 -12.30 -13.50
N LYS A 288 16.67 -13.20 -14.01
CA LYS A 288 16.49 -13.78 -15.34
C LYS A 288 15.51 -14.94 -15.30
N ALA A 289 14.92 -15.25 -16.45
CA ALA A 289 13.97 -16.35 -16.56
C ALA A 289 14.61 -17.74 -16.28
N ASP A 290 15.88 -17.90 -16.59
CA ASP A 290 16.66 -19.13 -16.46
C ASP A 290 17.38 -19.27 -15.09
N GLU A 291 17.23 -18.32 -14.19
CA GLU A 291 17.75 -18.38 -12.83
C GLU A 291 16.69 -18.88 -11.86
N LEU A 292 17.08 -19.75 -10.92
CA LEU A 292 16.21 -20.17 -9.83
C LEU A 292 15.89 -18.98 -8.90
N LYS A 293 14.61 -18.76 -8.65
CA LYS A 293 14.14 -17.63 -7.86
C LYS A 293 12.82 -17.90 -7.16
N ILE A 294 12.48 -17.03 -6.26
CA ILE A 294 11.17 -17.02 -5.58
C ILE A 294 10.04 -16.96 -6.63
N GLY A 295 9.00 -17.75 -6.40
CA GLY A 295 7.83 -17.84 -7.26
C GLY A 295 7.95 -18.89 -8.38
N ASP A 296 9.12 -19.49 -8.60
CA ASP A 296 9.30 -20.51 -9.62
C ASP A 296 8.46 -21.76 -9.34
N TYR A 297 7.95 -22.37 -10.42
CA TYR A 297 7.21 -23.62 -10.36
C TYR A 297 8.16 -24.77 -10.07
N PHE A 298 7.83 -25.59 -9.08
CA PHE A 298 8.58 -26.81 -8.76
C PHE A 298 7.75 -28.04 -9.15
N TYR A 299 8.37 -28.97 -9.87
CA TYR A 299 7.73 -30.13 -10.45
C TYR A 299 7.96 -31.42 -9.66
N SER A 300 7.06 -32.41 -9.88
CA SER A 300 7.16 -33.72 -9.24
C SER A 300 8.44 -34.49 -9.59
N ASP A 301 9.11 -34.16 -10.69
CA ASP A 301 10.40 -34.74 -11.13
C ASP A 301 11.60 -34.05 -10.48
N GLY A 302 11.41 -33.03 -9.64
CA GLY A 302 12.47 -32.28 -8.96
C GLY A 302 13.06 -31.15 -9.79
N THR A 303 12.57 -30.91 -10.99
CA THR A 303 12.95 -29.76 -11.81
C THR A 303 12.11 -28.53 -11.46
N TRP A 304 12.49 -27.37 -11.99
CA TRP A 304 11.78 -26.11 -11.80
C TRP A 304 11.73 -25.32 -13.10
N SER A 305 10.82 -24.37 -13.20
CA SER A 305 10.75 -23.40 -14.29
C SER A 305 10.31 -22.04 -13.82
N ASP A 306 10.49 -21.04 -14.69
CA ASP A 306 10.21 -19.64 -14.44
C ASP A 306 8.77 -19.40 -13.97
N GLY A 307 8.60 -18.90 -12.77
CA GLY A 307 7.32 -18.47 -12.20
C GLY A 307 7.01 -17.00 -12.42
N GLY A 308 7.90 -16.27 -13.13
CA GLY A 308 7.65 -14.91 -13.59
C GLY A 308 8.26 -13.78 -12.77
N LEU A 309 8.95 -14.01 -11.65
CA LEU A 309 9.60 -12.92 -10.92
C LEU A 309 10.70 -12.28 -11.80
N ARG A 310 10.69 -10.94 -11.89
CA ARG A 310 11.66 -10.15 -12.67
C ARG A 310 12.47 -9.20 -11.81
N LYS A 311 11.83 -8.60 -10.79
CA LYS A 311 12.48 -7.64 -9.89
C LYS A 311 11.98 -7.84 -8.48
N ARG A 312 12.85 -7.64 -7.50
CA ARG A 312 12.51 -7.52 -6.10
C ARG A 312 13.21 -6.29 -5.54
N TYR A 313 12.44 -5.43 -4.92
CA TYR A 313 12.95 -4.24 -4.26
C TYR A 313 13.31 -4.53 -2.81
N GLU A 314 14.14 -3.68 -2.23
CA GLU A 314 14.59 -3.80 -0.84
C GLU A 314 13.42 -3.78 0.17
N ASP A 315 12.31 -3.13 -0.16
CA ASP A 315 11.09 -3.12 0.66
C ASP A 315 10.28 -4.42 0.58
N GLY A 316 10.73 -5.39 -0.22
CA GLY A 316 10.06 -6.66 -0.43
C GLY A 316 9.03 -6.65 -1.56
N SER A 317 8.71 -5.49 -2.15
CA SER A 317 7.83 -5.43 -3.32
C SER A 317 8.44 -6.13 -4.53
N MET A 318 7.60 -6.71 -5.39
CA MET A 318 8.02 -7.57 -6.49
C MET A 318 7.33 -7.18 -7.79
N VAL A 319 8.06 -7.29 -8.90
CA VAL A 319 7.54 -7.16 -10.25
C VAL A 319 7.62 -8.53 -10.94
N THR A 320 6.51 -9.00 -11.45
CA THR A 320 6.42 -10.23 -12.23
C THR A 320 6.28 -9.92 -13.72
N ALA A 321 6.64 -10.88 -14.58
CA ALA A 321 6.37 -10.79 -16.00
C ALA A 321 4.86 -10.70 -16.28
N ASP A 322 4.51 -9.96 -17.32
CA ASP A 322 3.15 -9.87 -17.83
C ASP A 322 3.18 -10.12 -19.37
N PRO A 323 2.53 -11.19 -19.86
CA PRO A 323 1.83 -12.20 -19.08
C PRO A 323 2.77 -13.06 -18.24
N LYS A 324 2.28 -13.54 -17.08
CA LYS A 324 3.03 -14.45 -16.24
C LYS A 324 3.29 -15.77 -16.97
N PRO A 325 4.51 -16.34 -16.93
CA PRO A 325 4.82 -17.61 -17.60
C PRO A 325 3.91 -18.74 -17.09
N ALA A 326 3.47 -19.58 -18.02
CA ALA A 326 2.78 -20.81 -17.68
C ALA A 326 3.79 -21.91 -17.28
N PRO A 327 3.38 -22.89 -16.47
CA PRO A 327 4.19 -24.09 -16.21
C PRO A 327 4.53 -24.84 -17.51
N GLU A 328 5.63 -25.60 -17.49
CA GLU A 328 6.04 -26.45 -18.61
C GLU A 328 4.97 -27.49 -18.92
N GLU A 329 4.64 -27.61 -20.21
CA GLU A 329 3.65 -28.58 -20.68
C GLU A 329 4.10 -30.03 -20.37
N GLY A 330 3.17 -30.85 -19.92
CA GLY A 330 3.44 -32.25 -19.58
C GLY A 330 4.08 -32.48 -18.20
N LYS A 331 4.45 -31.43 -17.46
CA LYS A 331 4.96 -31.55 -16.10
C LYS A 331 3.89 -31.23 -15.05
N THR A 332 3.98 -31.91 -13.91
CA THR A 332 3.06 -31.66 -12.79
C THR A 332 3.69 -30.74 -11.78
N VAL A 333 3.14 -29.53 -11.63
CA VAL A 333 3.54 -28.59 -10.57
C VAL A 333 3.07 -29.12 -9.23
N VAL A 334 4.01 -29.31 -8.29
CA VAL A 334 3.74 -29.77 -6.92
C VAL A 334 4.01 -28.71 -5.87
N GLY A 335 4.73 -27.64 -6.23
CA GLY A 335 5.04 -26.56 -5.31
C GLY A 335 5.48 -25.28 -5.99
N ILE A 336 5.62 -24.23 -5.17
CA ILE A 336 6.17 -22.92 -5.53
C ILE A 336 7.39 -22.65 -4.67
N VAL A 337 8.50 -22.25 -5.30
CA VAL A 337 9.73 -21.86 -4.59
C VAL A 337 9.46 -20.60 -3.78
N PHE A 338 9.68 -20.63 -2.47
CA PHE A 338 9.43 -19.48 -1.60
C PHE A 338 10.69 -18.92 -0.92
N GLN A 339 11.81 -19.66 -0.95
CA GLN A 339 13.05 -19.22 -0.35
C GLN A 339 14.24 -19.76 -1.12
N THR A 340 15.22 -18.89 -1.45
CA THR A 340 16.47 -19.27 -2.12
C THR A 340 17.71 -18.76 -1.36
N ASP A 341 17.52 -17.98 -0.27
CA ASP A 341 18.62 -17.55 0.58
C ASP A 341 19.11 -18.71 1.45
N PRO A 342 20.36 -19.15 1.29
CA PRO A 342 20.91 -20.24 2.09
C PRO A 342 20.92 -19.98 3.60
N SER A 343 20.95 -18.72 4.04
CA SER A 343 20.93 -18.37 5.46
C SER A 343 19.57 -18.69 6.11
N ARG A 344 18.49 -18.72 5.31
CA ARG A 344 17.12 -19.04 5.72
C ARG A 344 16.74 -20.51 5.55
N ILE A 345 17.68 -21.39 5.21
CA ILE A 345 17.44 -22.83 5.12
C ILE A 345 18.00 -23.52 6.37
N GLY A 346 17.20 -24.36 6.98
CA GLY A 346 17.54 -25.03 8.25
C GLY A 346 18.77 -25.94 8.18
N ALA A 347 19.45 -26.09 9.30
CA ALA A 347 20.68 -26.89 9.38
C ALA A 347 20.45 -28.38 9.11
N LYS A 348 19.27 -28.92 9.45
CA LYS A 348 18.92 -30.32 9.22
C LYS A 348 18.60 -30.59 7.75
N GLU A 349 17.94 -29.66 7.05
CA GLU A 349 17.72 -29.67 5.61
C GLU A 349 19.07 -29.73 4.87
N LYS A 350 19.98 -28.81 5.22
CA LYS A 350 21.35 -28.77 4.66
C LYS A 350 22.13 -30.06 4.93
N LYS A 351 21.99 -30.65 6.11
CA LYS A 351 22.64 -31.92 6.45
C LYS A 351 22.05 -33.08 5.64
N LYS A 352 20.73 -33.10 5.43
CA LYS A 352 20.02 -34.17 4.69
C LYS A 352 20.42 -34.19 3.22
N LEU A 353 20.54 -33.03 2.58
CA LEU A 353 20.80 -32.89 1.16
C LEU A 353 22.29 -32.75 0.84
N GLY A 354 23.13 -32.41 1.82
CA GLY A 354 24.52 -31.97 1.64
C GLY A 354 24.54 -30.45 1.41
N ALA A 355 25.38 -29.74 2.14
CA ALA A 355 25.34 -28.26 2.21
C ALA A 355 25.50 -27.56 0.84
N GLY A 356 26.19 -28.19 -0.13
CA GLY A 356 26.37 -27.66 -1.49
C GLY A 356 25.23 -28.00 -2.47
N ASN A 357 24.27 -28.83 -2.05
CA ASN A 357 23.21 -29.34 -2.92
C ASN A 357 21.82 -28.77 -2.54
N VAL A 358 21.79 -27.79 -1.66
CA VAL A 358 20.52 -27.14 -1.25
C VAL A 358 20.32 -25.87 -2.06
N HIS A 359 19.28 -25.84 -2.85
CA HIS A 359 18.98 -24.75 -3.77
C HIS A 359 17.88 -23.83 -3.24
N GLY A 360 16.90 -24.40 -2.49
CA GLY A 360 15.79 -23.61 -1.99
C GLY A 360 14.77 -24.39 -1.16
N LEU A 361 13.72 -23.67 -0.76
CA LEU A 361 12.55 -24.22 -0.12
C LEU A 361 11.31 -24.04 -0.99
N VAL A 362 10.44 -25.04 -1.01
CA VAL A 362 9.24 -25.11 -1.83
C VAL A 362 8.02 -25.28 -0.94
N MET A 363 7.00 -24.48 -1.16
CA MET A 363 5.67 -24.61 -0.55
C MET A 363 4.80 -25.49 -1.44
N GLY A 364 4.18 -26.51 -0.89
CA GLY A 364 3.24 -27.36 -1.61
C GLY A 364 2.04 -26.57 -2.14
N VAL A 365 1.60 -26.84 -3.36
CA VAL A 365 0.40 -26.18 -3.95
C VAL A 365 -0.89 -26.74 -3.41
N LYS A 366 -0.87 -27.87 -2.71
CA LYS A 366 -2.02 -28.48 -2.04
C LYS A 366 -1.81 -28.62 -0.54
N ASN A 367 -2.90 -28.62 0.20
CA ASN A 367 -2.91 -28.97 1.60
C ASN A 367 -2.74 -30.47 1.75
N ALA A 368 -1.88 -30.92 2.65
CA ALA A 368 -1.75 -32.33 3.00
C ALA A 368 -2.99 -32.82 3.78
N ALA A 369 -3.60 -31.92 4.57
CA ALA A 369 -4.85 -32.21 5.30
C ALA A 369 -5.56 -30.92 5.74
N THR A 370 -6.82 -31.10 6.16
CA THR A 370 -7.67 -30.06 6.75
C THR A 370 -8.04 -30.43 8.16
N LYS A 371 -8.18 -29.44 9.05
CA LYS A 371 -8.66 -29.61 10.45
C LYS A 371 -7.94 -30.70 11.26
N GLN A 372 -6.63 -30.79 11.15
CA GLN A 372 -5.83 -31.71 11.93
C GLN A 372 -5.38 -31.06 13.25
N GLY A 373 -5.39 -31.81 14.36
CA GLY A 373 -4.69 -31.42 15.58
C GLY A 373 -3.16 -31.45 15.37
N TRP A 374 -2.44 -30.64 16.12
CA TRP A 374 -0.98 -30.65 16.06
C TRP A 374 -0.40 -31.92 16.68
N GLY A 375 -0.81 -32.25 17.91
CA GLY A 375 -0.35 -33.38 18.72
C GLY A 375 -0.87 -33.34 20.15
N PRO A 376 -0.32 -34.14 21.07
CA PRO A 376 -0.66 -34.12 22.47
C PRO A 376 -0.37 -32.76 23.13
N ASN A 377 -1.12 -32.45 24.19
CA ASN A 377 -0.88 -31.28 25.04
C ASN A 377 0.32 -31.46 25.96
N GLU A 378 1.48 -31.79 25.43
CA GLU A 378 2.72 -32.03 26.14
C GLU A 378 3.84 -31.17 25.60
N ASP A 379 4.91 -30.97 26.38
CA ASP A 379 6.15 -30.36 25.92
C ASP A 379 6.97 -31.41 25.17
N GLU A 380 7.25 -31.11 23.87
CA GLU A 380 7.98 -32.02 23.00
C GLU A 380 9.49 -31.78 23.04
N GLY A 381 9.95 -30.81 23.82
CA GLY A 381 11.35 -30.45 23.92
C GLY A 381 11.92 -29.79 22.64
N LEU A 382 11.05 -29.28 21.78
CA LEU A 382 11.46 -28.45 20.67
C LEU A 382 11.95 -27.09 21.17
N LYS A 383 12.67 -26.36 20.31
CA LYS A 383 13.06 -25.00 20.64
C LYS A 383 11.82 -24.14 20.88
N LYS A 384 11.72 -23.55 22.06
CA LYS A 384 10.59 -22.68 22.43
C LYS A 384 10.74 -21.29 21.82
N CYS A 385 9.76 -20.87 21.02
CA CYS A 385 9.68 -19.52 20.50
C CYS A 385 8.93 -18.63 21.50
N LYS A 386 9.63 -17.71 22.14
CA LYS A 386 9.10 -16.81 23.19
C LYS A 386 8.74 -15.43 22.65
N THR A 387 9.44 -15.00 21.62
CA THR A 387 9.33 -13.67 21.03
C THR A 387 9.04 -13.77 19.53
N LYS A 388 8.65 -12.64 18.94
CA LYS A 388 8.51 -12.50 17.50
C LYS A 388 9.81 -12.90 16.76
N ALA A 389 10.95 -12.46 17.29
CA ALA A 389 12.26 -12.81 16.73
C ALA A 389 12.56 -14.32 16.84
N ASP A 390 12.20 -14.97 17.93
CA ASP A 390 12.35 -16.44 18.04
C ASP A 390 11.50 -17.17 17.01
N SER A 391 10.23 -16.73 16.82
CA SER A 391 9.31 -17.28 15.82
C SER A 391 9.85 -17.10 14.40
N TYR A 392 10.33 -15.90 14.06
CA TYR A 392 10.95 -15.62 12.76
C TYR A 392 12.22 -16.44 12.52
N ASN A 393 13.06 -16.64 13.55
CA ASN A 393 14.34 -17.34 13.44
C ASN A 393 14.21 -18.86 13.58
N ASP A 394 13.01 -19.39 13.89
CA ASP A 394 12.81 -20.84 13.83
C ASP A 394 12.50 -21.30 12.41
N ILE A 395 13.57 -21.64 11.69
CA ILE A 395 13.55 -22.19 10.33
C ILE A 395 13.75 -23.70 10.31
N SER A 396 13.50 -24.37 11.44
CA SER A 396 13.90 -25.77 11.69
C SER A 396 12.80 -26.78 11.33
N GLY A 397 11.94 -26.53 10.33
CA GLY A 397 10.77 -27.35 10.05
C GLY A 397 11.06 -28.85 9.89
N TYR A 398 12.03 -29.21 9.04
CA TYR A 398 12.48 -30.59 8.86
C TYR A 398 13.09 -31.13 10.17
N GLY A 399 13.89 -30.30 10.86
CA GLY A 399 14.51 -30.66 12.13
C GLY A 399 13.50 -30.94 13.24
N ASN A 400 12.45 -30.14 13.34
CA ASN A 400 11.36 -30.33 14.30
C ASN A 400 10.63 -31.66 14.04
N CYS A 401 10.33 -31.97 12.77
CA CYS A 401 9.72 -33.25 12.38
C CYS A 401 10.62 -34.44 12.73
N GLU A 402 11.92 -34.36 12.46
CA GLU A 402 12.87 -35.42 12.81
C GLU A 402 12.99 -35.59 14.33
N GLN A 403 12.93 -34.51 15.09
CA GLN A 403 12.98 -34.59 16.56
C GLN A 403 11.75 -35.27 17.13
N ILE A 404 10.54 -34.92 16.69
CA ILE A 404 9.30 -35.61 17.09
C ILE A 404 9.39 -37.09 16.73
N ARG A 405 9.80 -37.42 15.50
CA ARG A 405 9.97 -38.82 15.07
C ARG A 405 10.98 -39.56 15.93
N SER A 406 12.11 -38.96 16.29
CA SER A 406 13.13 -39.53 17.12
C SER A 406 12.65 -39.77 18.58
N ASN A 407 11.94 -38.78 19.13
CA ASN A 407 11.47 -38.83 20.51
C ASN A 407 10.31 -39.82 20.72
N ARG A 408 9.45 -39.98 19.73
CA ARG A 408 8.18 -40.71 19.82
C ARG A 408 8.11 -41.96 18.95
N GLY A 409 9.11 -42.21 18.09
CA GLY A 409 9.19 -43.37 17.20
C GLY A 409 8.37 -43.24 15.91
N ASN A 410 7.25 -42.51 15.93
CA ASN A 410 6.36 -42.27 14.81
C ASN A 410 5.53 -40.98 14.98
N PHE A 411 4.61 -40.71 14.07
CA PHE A 411 3.69 -39.58 14.13
C PHE A 411 2.23 -39.95 14.47
N ASP A 412 1.96 -41.15 15.00
CA ASP A 412 0.57 -41.61 15.17
C ASP A 412 -0.27 -40.71 16.07
N ASN A 413 0.35 -40.07 17.07
CA ASN A 413 -0.31 -39.11 17.94
C ASN A 413 -0.09 -37.66 17.53
N TYR A 414 0.48 -37.40 16.34
CA TYR A 414 0.82 -36.07 15.80
C TYR A 414 0.18 -35.86 14.42
N PRO A 415 -1.16 -35.66 14.35
CA PRO A 415 -1.89 -35.69 13.08
C PRO A 415 -1.37 -34.70 12.02
N ALA A 416 -0.94 -33.48 12.44
CA ALA A 416 -0.39 -32.50 11.50
C ALA A 416 0.94 -32.95 10.89
N PHE A 417 1.86 -33.49 11.71
CA PHE A 417 3.14 -34.04 11.23
C PHE A 417 2.92 -35.28 10.36
N LYS A 418 2.01 -36.16 10.81
CA LYS A 418 1.64 -37.35 10.04
C LYS A 418 1.07 -36.99 8.68
N ALA A 419 0.21 -35.98 8.60
CA ALA A 419 -0.37 -35.54 7.33
C ALA A 419 0.71 -35.03 6.37
N ALA A 420 1.67 -34.23 6.85
CA ALA A 420 2.79 -33.77 6.04
C ALA A 420 3.70 -34.92 5.59
N ASP A 421 3.96 -35.91 6.47
CA ASP A 421 4.76 -37.11 6.13
C ASP A 421 4.03 -38.03 5.13
N ASP A 422 2.74 -38.29 5.35
CA ASP A 422 1.90 -39.10 4.44
C ASP A 422 1.70 -38.42 3.07
N TYR A 423 1.85 -37.11 2.98
CA TYR A 423 1.79 -36.39 1.72
C TYR A 423 2.87 -36.82 0.74
N ASN A 424 4.02 -37.32 1.22
CA ASN A 424 5.06 -37.95 0.39
C ASN A 424 4.56 -39.20 -0.38
N LYS A 425 3.49 -39.84 0.08
CA LYS A 425 2.89 -41.01 -0.61
C LYS A 425 1.95 -40.58 -1.72
N THR A 426 1.23 -39.48 -1.53
CA THR A 426 0.22 -38.96 -2.46
C THR A 426 0.80 -37.97 -3.47
N CYS A 427 1.88 -37.29 -3.09
CA CYS A 427 2.63 -36.34 -3.91
C CYS A 427 4.13 -36.66 -3.81
N PRO A 428 4.59 -37.78 -4.42
CA PRO A 428 5.99 -38.19 -4.35
C PRO A 428 6.91 -37.18 -5.04
N VAL A 429 8.09 -37.00 -4.46
CA VAL A 429 9.17 -36.14 -4.96
C VAL A 429 10.48 -36.92 -4.96
N PRO A 430 11.49 -36.50 -5.74
CA PRO A 430 12.77 -37.24 -5.83
C PRO A 430 13.54 -37.30 -4.49
N ALA A 431 14.38 -38.32 -4.34
CA ALA A 431 15.25 -38.48 -3.17
C ALA A 431 16.33 -37.38 -3.04
N THR A 432 16.49 -36.55 -4.06
CA THR A 432 17.30 -35.32 -4.03
C THR A 432 16.66 -34.20 -3.23
N THR A 433 15.45 -34.40 -2.71
CA THR A 433 14.73 -33.47 -1.80
C THR A 433 14.71 -34.03 -0.38
N THR A 434 14.29 -33.20 0.59
CA THR A 434 14.02 -33.69 1.96
C THR A 434 12.80 -34.60 2.03
N GLY A 435 11.94 -34.58 1.00
CA GLY A 435 10.54 -34.95 1.12
C GLY A 435 9.75 -33.85 1.83
N TRP A 436 8.42 -34.01 1.83
CA TRP A 436 7.48 -33.05 2.44
C TRP A 436 7.50 -33.16 3.97
N TYR A 437 7.44 -31.99 4.64
CA TYR A 437 7.39 -31.89 6.09
C TYR A 437 6.55 -30.67 6.53
N LEU A 438 6.18 -30.61 7.81
CA LEU A 438 5.45 -29.49 8.41
C LEU A 438 6.39 -28.29 8.60
N PRO A 439 6.11 -27.11 7.98
CA PRO A 439 6.99 -25.95 8.07
C PRO A 439 7.11 -25.40 9.49
N ALA A 440 8.25 -24.85 9.84
CA ALA A 440 8.41 -24.05 11.06
C ALA A 440 7.80 -22.64 10.90
N SER A 441 7.61 -21.93 12.03
CA SER A 441 7.05 -20.58 12.04
C SER A 441 7.86 -19.60 11.19
N GLY A 442 9.20 -19.64 11.23
CA GLY A 442 10.06 -18.80 10.39
C GLY A 442 9.96 -19.12 8.90
N GLN A 443 9.67 -20.36 8.53
CA GLN A 443 9.39 -20.72 7.13
C GLN A 443 8.03 -20.19 6.67
N TRP A 444 7.04 -20.10 7.56
CA TRP A 444 5.80 -19.37 7.28
C TRP A 444 6.03 -17.87 7.10
N TRP A 445 6.89 -17.27 7.91
CA TRP A 445 7.29 -15.88 7.73
C TRP A 445 7.91 -15.65 6.35
N ASP A 446 8.78 -16.56 5.91
CA ASP A 446 9.39 -16.50 4.56
C ASP A 446 8.33 -16.63 3.46
N ILE A 447 7.33 -17.51 3.60
CA ILE A 447 6.20 -17.62 2.66
C ILE A 447 5.44 -16.30 2.58
N LEU A 448 5.07 -15.72 3.73
CA LEU A 448 4.31 -14.46 3.79
C LEU A 448 5.11 -13.28 3.22
N GLN A 449 6.40 -13.17 3.50
CA GLN A 449 7.26 -12.11 2.98
C GLN A 449 7.55 -12.27 1.49
N ASN A 450 7.87 -13.49 1.06
CA ASN A 450 8.41 -13.72 -0.27
C ASN A 450 7.33 -13.99 -1.32
N LEU A 451 6.18 -14.55 -0.94
CA LEU A 451 5.07 -14.82 -1.84
C LEU A 451 3.84 -13.94 -1.55
N GLY A 452 3.63 -13.56 -0.30
CA GLY A 452 2.49 -12.76 0.13
C GLY A 452 2.71 -11.25 0.07
N GLY A 453 3.96 -10.80 -0.13
CA GLY A 453 4.29 -9.37 -0.15
C GLY A 453 4.20 -8.70 1.22
N CYS A 454 4.21 -9.46 2.32
CA CYS A 454 4.22 -8.88 3.65
C CYS A 454 5.56 -8.14 3.91
N PRO A 455 5.56 -7.06 4.70
CA PRO A 455 6.77 -6.31 5.00
C PRO A 455 7.87 -7.19 5.60
N ALA A 456 9.14 -6.86 5.30
CA ALA A 456 10.28 -7.55 5.86
C ALA A 456 10.27 -7.50 7.40
N PHE A 457 10.84 -8.53 8.05
CA PHE A 457 10.84 -8.66 9.51
C PHE A 457 11.34 -7.39 10.24
N ALA A 458 12.38 -6.74 9.72
CA ALA A 458 12.92 -5.50 10.29
C ALA A 458 11.91 -4.33 10.34
N LYS A 459 10.92 -4.34 9.44
CA LYS A 459 9.85 -3.32 9.37
C LYS A 459 8.58 -3.70 10.16
N GLN A 460 8.56 -4.88 10.78
CA GLN A 460 7.41 -5.38 11.53
C GLN A 460 7.26 -4.71 12.92
N ASP A 461 8.26 -3.98 13.40
CA ASP A 461 8.19 -3.30 14.71
C ASP A 461 7.19 -2.13 14.73
N GLU A 462 6.82 -1.62 13.56
CA GLU A 462 5.79 -0.58 13.40
C GLU A 462 4.36 -1.16 13.42
N GLN A 463 4.22 -2.49 13.38
CA GLN A 463 2.93 -3.16 13.42
C GLN A 463 2.67 -3.77 14.80
N THR A 464 1.41 -3.89 15.17
CA THR A 464 0.99 -4.40 16.49
C THR A 464 1.57 -5.79 16.74
N SER A 465 2.61 -5.86 17.54
CA SER A 465 3.11 -7.09 18.13
C SER A 465 2.74 -7.10 19.61
N SER A 466 2.17 -8.19 20.10
CA SER A 466 1.97 -8.38 21.54
C SER A 466 3.28 -8.85 22.20
N GLU A 467 3.42 -8.61 23.51
CA GLU A 467 4.57 -9.08 24.31
C GLU A 467 4.78 -10.60 24.21
N ASP A 468 3.74 -11.34 23.81
CA ASP A 468 3.76 -12.79 23.66
C ASP A 468 4.34 -13.27 22.32
N GLY A 469 4.77 -12.36 21.45
CA GLY A 469 5.37 -12.65 20.16
C GLY A 469 4.37 -12.88 19.02
N SER A 470 3.05 -12.71 19.25
CA SER A 470 2.06 -12.71 18.18
C SER A 470 2.23 -11.46 17.30
N CYS A 471 1.99 -11.59 16.02
CA CYS A 471 2.11 -10.50 15.05
C CYS A 471 0.89 -10.48 14.13
N ASP A 472 0.33 -9.30 13.94
CA ASP A 472 -0.78 -9.05 13.04
C ASP A 472 -0.32 -8.15 11.88
N TRP A 473 -0.67 -8.52 10.65
CA TRP A 473 -0.49 -7.70 9.46
C TRP A 473 -1.85 -7.26 8.94
N TYR A 474 -2.03 -5.95 8.81
CA TYR A 474 -3.22 -5.35 8.22
C TYR A 474 -2.93 -5.00 6.76
N ASP A 475 -3.53 -5.74 5.81
CA ASP A 475 -3.22 -5.64 4.39
C ASP A 475 -4.45 -5.57 3.47
N GLN A 476 -5.64 -5.43 4.05
CA GLN A 476 -6.91 -5.35 3.32
C GLN A 476 -7.14 -6.51 2.33
N GLY A 477 -6.54 -7.67 2.60
CA GLY A 477 -6.68 -8.88 1.76
C GLY A 477 -5.68 -9.00 0.61
N ASN A 478 -4.76 -8.05 0.43
CA ASN A 478 -3.78 -8.08 -0.65
C ASN A 478 -2.81 -9.27 -0.53
N MET A 479 -2.39 -9.63 0.68
CA MET A 479 -1.48 -10.76 0.92
C MET A 479 -2.09 -12.09 0.47
N LEU A 480 -3.38 -12.30 0.73
CA LEU A 480 -4.10 -13.49 0.29
C LEU A 480 -4.16 -13.57 -1.24
N ALA A 481 -4.45 -12.45 -1.89
CA ALA A 481 -4.45 -12.34 -3.35
C ALA A 481 -3.06 -12.59 -3.93
N ALA A 482 -2.00 -12.01 -3.32
CA ALA A 482 -0.61 -12.19 -3.74
C ALA A 482 -0.17 -13.66 -3.65
N LEU A 483 -0.45 -14.35 -2.53
CA LEU A 483 -0.15 -15.79 -2.38
C LEU A 483 -0.82 -16.63 -3.48
N ASN A 484 -2.10 -16.36 -3.77
CA ASN A 484 -2.87 -17.10 -4.77
C ASN A 484 -2.43 -16.79 -6.21
N ALA A 485 -1.91 -15.59 -6.47
CA ALA A 485 -1.42 -15.19 -7.80
C ALA A 485 -0.24 -16.04 -8.29
N TRP A 486 0.56 -16.64 -7.40
CA TRP A 486 1.63 -17.56 -7.79
C TRP A 486 1.11 -18.89 -8.34
N MET A 487 -0.14 -19.23 -8.06
CA MET A 487 -0.77 -20.49 -8.48
C MET A 487 -1.80 -20.29 -9.61
N VAL A 488 -1.86 -19.10 -10.25
CA VAL A 488 -2.92 -18.75 -11.22
C VAL A 488 -2.99 -19.73 -12.39
N HIS A 489 -1.85 -20.17 -12.92
CA HIS A 489 -1.77 -21.10 -14.07
C HIS A 489 -1.84 -22.58 -13.69
N ILE A 490 -1.97 -22.90 -12.40
CA ILE A 490 -2.17 -24.28 -11.96
C ILE A 490 -3.67 -24.59 -12.02
N ALA A 491 -4.06 -25.70 -12.64
CA ALA A 491 -5.46 -26.10 -12.74
C ALA A 491 -6.11 -26.26 -11.34
N ASP A 492 -7.39 -25.87 -11.21
CA ASP A 492 -8.09 -25.83 -9.92
C ASP A 492 -8.11 -27.18 -9.18
N GLY A 493 -8.20 -28.29 -9.86
CA GLY A 493 -8.09 -29.62 -9.25
C GLY A 493 -6.70 -29.97 -8.71
N ASN A 494 -5.66 -29.22 -9.07
CA ASN A 494 -4.26 -29.49 -8.74
C ASN A 494 -3.68 -28.51 -7.72
N LYS A 495 -4.46 -27.58 -7.20
CA LYS A 495 -4.06 -26.62 -6.17
C LYS A 495 -5.15 -26.44 -5.12
N ASP A 496 -4.78 -26.01 -3.92
CA ASP A 496 -5.66 -25.47 -2.90
C ASP A 496 -5.27 -24.00 -2.67
N THR A 497 -6.18 -23.09 -2.99
CA THR A 497 -6.00 -21.67 -2.76
C THR A 497 -6.14 -21.34 -1.27
N PHE A 498 -5.41 -20.32 -0.82
CA PHE A 498 -5.60 -19.73 0.49
C PHE A 498 -6.92 -18.96 0.54
N ARG A 499 -7.69 -19.08 1.61
CA ARG A 499 -9.01 -18.48 1.75
C ARG A 499 -9.14 -17.71 3.04
N HIS A 500 -10.12 -16.83 3.10
CA HIS A 500 -10.56 -16.23 4.34
C HIS A 500 -10.88 -17.30 5.40
N ALA A 501 -10.45 -17.04 6.64
CA ALA A 501 -10.58 -17.92 7.81
C ALA A 501 -9.77 -19.22 7.76
N ASP A 502 -8.93 -19.45 6.76
CA ASP A 502 -7.97 -20.56 6.80
C ASP A 502 -6.93 -20.31 7.90
N SER A 503 -6.58 -21.36 8.63
CA SER A 503 -5.55 -21.36 9.65
C SER A 503 -4.62 -22.56 9.44
N PHE A 504 -3.32 -22.33 9.51
CA PHE A 504 -2.29 -23.32 9.16
C PHE A 504 -1.34 -23.58 10.32
N TRP A 505 -1.05 -24.85 10.58
CA TRP A 505 -0.05 -25.24 11.57
C TRP A 505 1.37 -24.92 11.14
N SER A 506 2.19 -24.55 12.10
CA SER A 506 3.65 -24.69 12.03
C SER A 506 4.13 -25.83 12.94
N SER A 507 5.38 -26.28 12.74
CA SER A 507 6.03 -27.27 13.61
C SER A 507 6.70 -26.65 14.83
N SER A 508 6.66 -25.33 15.00
CA SER A 508 7.35 -24.61 16.06
C SER A 508 6.55 -24.61 17.37
N GLU A 509 7.18 -24.97 18.47
CA GLU A 509 6.59 -24.88 19.80
C GLU A 509 6.64 -23.47 20.36
N ALA A 510 5.54 -23.02 20.98
CA ALA A 510 5.45 -21.73 21.64
C ALA A 510 5.60 -21.87 23.17
N THR A 511 5.99 -20.78 23.84
CA THR A 511 5.88 -20.69 25.30
C THR A 511 4.65 -19.89 25.67
N GLY A 512 3.80 -20.41 26.55
CA GLY A 512 2.60 -19.73 27.04
C GLY A 512 2.25 -20.11 28.47
N TYR A 513 1.20 -19.46 29.00
CA TYR A 513 0.64 -19.79 30.33
C TYR A 513 0.01 -21.20 30.41
N LEU A 514 -0.25 -21.80 29.24
CA LEU A 514 -0.76 -23.16 29.11
C LEU A 514 0.33 -24.06 28.52
N PRO A 515 0.51 -25.29 28.98
CA PRO A 515 1.64 -26.14 28.64
C PRO A 515 1.65 -26.68 27.20
N ALA A 516 0.81 -26.14 26.29
CA ALA A 516 0.69 -26.76 24.99
C ALA A 516 0.12 -25.80 23.95
N GLN A 517 0.92 -24.81 23.56
CA GLN A 517 0.57 -23.87 22.47
C GLN A 517 1.60 -23.94 21.35
N GLU A 518 1.11 -23.80 20.11
CA GLU A 518 1.89 -23.85 18.90
C GLU A 518 1.62 -22.65 18.00
N TRP A 519 2.60 -22.27 17.20
CA TRP A 519 2.46 -21.19 16.24
C TRP A 519 1.60 -21.62 15.06
N THR A 520 0.71 -20.73 14.68
CA THR A 520 -0.19 -20.87 13.52
C THR A 520 -0.22 -19.58 12.72
N VAL A 521 -0.55 -19.66 11.46
CA VAL A 521 -0.86 -18.52 10.59
C VAL A 521 -2.34 -18.56 10.26
N TRP A 522 -3.04 -17.45 10.46
CA TRP A 522 -4.47 -17.31 10.24
C TRP A 522 -4.79 -16.13 9.33
N PHE A 523 -5.65 -16.37 8.34
CA PHE A 523 -6.07 -15.39 7.35
C PHE A 523 -7.46 -14.84 7.67
N ASN A 524 -7.58 -13.74 8.40
CA ASN A 524 -8.85 -13.10 8.72
C ASN A 524 -9.14 -11.92 7.78
N THR A 525 -9.28 -12.19 6.50
CA THR A 525 -9.45 -11.16 5.46
C THR A 525 -10.91 -10.71 5.28
N GLY A 526 -11.85 -11.24 6.07
CA GLY A 526 -13.27 -10.85 6.02
C GLY A 526 -13.61 -9.59 6.81
N MET A 527 -12.68 -9.05 7.59
CA MET A 527 -12.84 -7.75 8.25
C MET A 527 -12.52 -6.63 7.26
N PRO A 528 -13.14 -5.45 7.41
CA PRO A 528 -12.91 -4.33 6.48
C PRO A 528 -11.44 -3.91 6.30
N TRP A 529 -10.60 -4.21 7.31
CA TRP A 529 -9.16 -3.91 7.29
C TRP A 529 -8.29 -5.08 6.87
N GLY A 530 -8.84 -6.28 6.59
CA GLY A 530 -8.08 -7.51 6.32
C GLY A 530 -6.99 -7.75 7.37
N GLN A 531 -6.78 -8.99 7.76
CA GLN A 531 -5.77 -9.32 8.76
C GLN A 531 -5.15 -10.68 8.46
N VAL A 532 -3.82 -10.76 8.51
CA VAL A 532 -3.09 -12.02 8.59
C VAL A 532 -2.36 -12.04 9.92
N SER A 533 -2.52 -13.11 10.68
CA SER A 533 -1.97 -13.21 12.03
C SER A 533 -1.06 -14.41 12.16
N SER A 534 0.09 -14.22 12.81
CA SER A 534 0.88 -15.30 13.40
C SER A 534 0.69 -15.27 14.91
N PHE A 535 0.07 -16.30 15.48
CA PHE A 535 -0.25 -16.34 16.89
C PHE A 535 -0.21 -17.77 17.45
N ARG A 536 -0.32 -17.88 18.76
CA ARG A 536 -0.26 -19.15 19.48
C ARG A 536 -1.66 -19.72 19.71
N ILE A 537 -1.81 -21.02 19.47
CA ILE A 537 -3.07 -21.74 19.65
C ILE A 537 -2.84 -23.11 20.29
N ARG A 538 -3.86 -23.67 20.89
CA ARG A 538 -3.82 -25.00 21.51
C ARG A 538 -3.61 -26.11 20.48
N LYS A 539 -2.77 -27.10 20.82
CA LYS A 539 -2.42 -28.25 19.96
C LYS A 539 -3.59 -29.12 19.53
N ASP A 540 -4.68 -29.15 20.29
CA ASP A 540 -5.86 -29.97 20.02
C ASP A 540 -6.85 -29.35 19.04
N LEU A 541 -6.63 -28.09 18.63
CA LEU A 541 -7.48 -27.42 17.64
C LEU A 541 -7.16 -27.90 16.23
N GLY A 542 -8.15 -27.83 15.33
CA GLY A 542 -8.01 -28.33 13.97
C GLY A 542 -7.63 -27.23 12.98
N ASN A 543 -6.41 -27.31 12.41
CA ASN A 543 -5.93 -26.41 11.39
C ASN A 543 -5.53 -27.16 10.11
N TYR A 544 -5.31 -26.41 9.02
CA TYR A 544 -4.79 -26.94 7.78
C TYR A 544 -3.30 -27.29 7.90
N VAL A 545 -2.87 -28.21 7.07
CA VAL A 545 -1.46 -28.60 6.92
C VAL A 545 -1.02 -28.30 5.51
N ARG A 546 -0.23 -27.23 5.33
CA ARG A 546 0.43 -26.88 4.07
C ARG A 546 1.88 -27.35 4.17
N PRO A 547 2.29 -28.43 3.45
CA PRO A 547 3.62 -28.96 3.57
C PRO A 547 4.64 -28.14 2.80
N VAL A 548 5.91 -28.23 3.23
CA VAL A 548 7.06 -27.65 2.53
C VAL A 548 8.15 -28.71 2.33
N LEU A 549 9.09 -28.45 1.45
CA LEU A 549 10.28 -29.26 1.27
C LEU A 549 11.51 -28.39 0.97
N ALA A 550 12.71 -28.97 1.15
CA ALA A 550 13.97 -28.44 0.61
C ALA A 550 14.47 -29.31 -0.55
N PHE A 551 15.12 -28.67 -1.55
CA PHE A 551 15.66 -29.33 -2.75
C PHE A 551 17.00 -28.75 -3.13
#